data_b514cdbcd851e7d45f611a5bbf702460
#
_entry.id   b514cdbcd851e7d45f611a5bbf702460
#
_cell.length_a   1.000
_cell.length_b   1.000
_cell.length_c   1.000
_cell.angle_alpha   90.00
_cell.angle_beta   90.00
_cell.angle_gamma   90.00
#
_symmetry.space_group_name_H-M   'P 1'
#
loop_
_entity.id
_entity.type
_entity.pdbx_description
1 polymer ?
#
loop_
_entity_poly.entity_id
_entity_poly.type
_entity_poly.pdbx_seq_one_letter_code
_entity_poly.pdbx_strand_id
1 'polypeptide(L)'
;MNKTLYLIFICLLLCAGTHLVAQTFDYNRVSGHPRLLMKQGEEQQIRESLKDNPEMQRVYKQIVGEADRLLVCPTLTYKKEGRRLLAVSREALKRIFDLSFVYRMTGEDKYRLRAEQEMVSVCSFGDWNPSHFLDVGEMTMAVAIGYDWLFDKLSPETRKVVRESILQKGFAPSNDKQYNWFLKAENNWNQVCNTGLVYGALALLDSDSKEAAAVIERAMSSVPLSMKVYAPDGNYPEGYNYWGYGTSFNVMLIAALESALGSDGGLSAVEGFMSSARFMQYMAGTTGLAFNFSDARETTQSFPAMFWYASKLGDPSLLWNEKIFLTREDTHFTAEEERFLPIILIYGSRFDMKEVTPPVSKIWTGHGKVPVALIRTGWDKGEGFYVGIKGGTASANHAHMDAGSFVFEAQGVRWAQDLGMQEYYSLEKEGVRLWNGDQDGQRWDVFRYNNFVHSTLTVNGEKHQVKGAVPI
;
A
#
# COMPACT_ATOMS: atom_id res chain seq x y z
N MET A 1 -18.45 -21.90 -49.86
CA MET A 1 -17.59 -21.08 -48.99
C MET A 1 -17.38 -21.83 -47.71
N ASN A 2 -16.17 -22.28 -47.50
CA ASN A 2 -15.83 -23.41 -46.63
C ASN A 2 -15.94 -23.10 -45.14
N LYS A 3 -16.67 -23.97 -44.41
CA LYS A 3 -16.74 -23.92 -42.91
C LYS A 3 -15.37 -23.99 -42.25
N THR A 4 -14.35 -24.50 -42.90
CA THR A 4 -12.97 -24.55 -42.44
C THR A 4 -12.29 -23.18 -42.40
N LEU A 5 -12.66 -22.23 -43.27
CA LEU A 5 -12.13 -20.87 -43.25
C LEU A 5 -12.68 -20.05 -42.07
N TYR A 6 -13.92 -20.33 -41.63
CA TYR A 6 -14.53 -19.69 -40.48
C TYR A 6 -13.92 -20.13 -39.16
N LEU A 7 -13.52 -21.39 -39.00
CA LEU A 7 -12.84 -21.90 -37.81
C LEU A 7 -11.42 -21.34 -37.68
N ILE A 8 -10.71 -21.16 -38.79
CA ILE A 8 -9.34 -20.58 -38.77
C ILE A 8 -9.41 -19.08 -38.41
N PHE A 9 -10.45 -18.36 -38.82
CA PHE A 9 -10.61 -16.94 -38.43
C PHE A 9 -11.03 -16.76 -36.97
N ILE A 10 -11.82 -17.67 -36.40
CA ILE A 10 -12.20 -17.67 -34.99
C ILE A 10 -11.00 -18.09 -34.08
N CYS A 11 -10.18 -19.05 -34.51
CA CYS A 11 -8.96 -19.43 -33.79
C CYS A 11 -7.87 -18.32 -33.80
N LEU A 12 -7.78 -17.53 -34.86
CA LEU A 12 -6.87 -16.40 -34.97
C LEU A 12 -7.31 -15.19 -34.10
N LEU A 13 -8.61 -15.06 -33.84
CA LEU A 13 -9.16 -14.02 -32.95
C LEU A 13 -9.07 -14.41 -31.44
N LEU A 14 -8.95 -15.71 -31.12
CA LEU A 14 -8.81 -16.19 -29.74
C LEU A 14 -7.35 -16.29 -29.26
N CYS A 15 -6.37 -16.10 -30.16
CA CYS A 15 -4.95 -16.04 -29.80
C CYS A 15 -4.38 -14.62 -29.72
N ALA A 16 -5.20 -13.58 -29.77
CA ALA A 16 -4.79 -12.25 -29.34
C ALA A 16 -4.73 -12.23 -27.82
N GLY A 17 -3.76 -12.95 -27.27
CA GLY A 17 -3.27 -12.68 -25.91
C GLY A 17 -2.96 -11.20 -25.85
N THR A 18 -3.66 -10.45 -25.02
CA THR A 18 -3.33 -9.07 -24.70
C THR A 18 -1.95 -9.09 -24.05
N HIS A 19 -0.90 -9.12 -24.88
CA HIS A 19 0.37 -8.62 -24.40
C HIS A 19 0.09 -7.16 -24.03
N LEU A 20 0.06 -6.86 -22.74
CA LEU A 20 0.18 -5.49 -22.26
C LEU A 20 1.49 -4.98 -22.91
N VAL A 21 1.37 -4.27 -24.01
CA VAL A 21 2.49 -3.52 -24.56
C VAL A 21 2.70 -2.41 -23.56
N ALA A 22 3.78 -2.50 -22.78
CA ALA A 22 4.15 -1.44 -21.87
C ALA A 22 4.18 -0.14 -22.69
N GLN A 23 3.28 0.77 -22.38
CA GLN A 23 3.22 2.05 -23.06
C GLN A 23 4.53 2.77 -22.76
N THR A 24 5.30 3.11 -23.79
CA THR A 24 6.55 3.86 -23.62
C THR A 24 6.21 5.28 -23.19
N PHE A 25 6.83 5.75 -22.11
CA PHE A 25 6.66 7.12 -21.63
C PHE A 25 7.41 8.10 -22.54
N ASP A 26 6.79 9.24 -22.82
CA ASP A 26 7.46 10.37 -23.45
C ASP A 26 8.07 11.27 -22.35
N TYR A 27 9.30 11.00 -22.00
CA TYR A 27 10.01 11.75 -20.95
C TYR A 27 10.26 13.24 -21.31
N ASN A 28 10.08 13.65 -22.59
CA ASN A 28 10.17 15.05 -22.97
C ASN A 28 8.94 15.87 -22.54
N ARG A 29 7.86 15.19 -22.14
CA ARG A 29 6.60 15.82 -21.68
C ARG A 29 6.45 15.84 -20.17
N VAL A 30 7.53 15.57 -19.44
CA VAL A 30 7.45 15.59 -17.97
C VAL A 30 6.99 16.97 -17.47
N SER A 31 6.07 16.98 -16.51
CA SER A 31 5.62 18.22 -15.85
C SER A 31 6.76 18.90 -15.11
N GLY A 32 6.71 20.22 -14.96
CA GLY A 32 7.59 20.93 -14.02
C GLY A 32 7.30 20.55 -12.56
N HIS A 33 8.19 20.94 -11.66
CA HIS A 33 7.97 20.77 -10.21
C HIS A 33 6.90 21.73 -9.68
N PRO A 34 6.04 21.34 -8.74
CA PRO A 34 5.86 19.97 -8.22
C PRO A 34 5.09 19.11 -9.23
N ARG A 35 5.55 17.88 -9.42
CA ARG A 35 4.96 16.93 -10.37
C ARG A 35 4.43 15.64 -9.72
N LEU A 36 4.85 15.34 -8.50
CA LEU A 36 4.44 14.14 -7.76
C LEU A 36 3.11 14.38 -7.06
N LEU A 37 2.10 13.53 -7.32
CA LEU A 37 0.82 13.45 -6.62
C LEU A 37 -0.08 14.68 -6.73
N MET A 38 0.40 15.84 -6.32
CA MET A 38 -0.36 17.09 -6.27
C MET A 38 0.39 18.21 -7.00
N LYS A 39 -0.17 18.70 -8.10
CA LYS A 39 0.40 19.79 -8.92
C LYS A 39 0.16 21.15 -8.27
N GLN A 40 0.88 22.14 -8.76
CA GLN A 40 0.71 23.52 -8.33
C GLN A 40 -0.74 24.00 -8.57
N GLY A 41 -1.37 24.53 -7.53
CA GLY A 41 -2.74 25.06 -7.56
C GLY A 41 -3.82 24.06 -7.12
N GLU A 42 -3.53 22.77 -7.06
CA GLU A 42 -4.50 21.76 -6.59
C GLU A 42 -4.79 21.86 -5.09
N GLU A 43 -3.96 22.59 -4.32
CA GLU A 43 -4.21 22.94 -2.92
C GLU A 43 -5.52 23.69 -2.72
N GLN A 44 -5.96 24.44 -3.73
CA GLN A 44 -7.21 25.20 -3.65
C GLN A 44 -8.43 24.30 -3.48
N GLN A 45 -8.48 23.17 -4.21
CA GLN A 45 -9.56 22.18 -4.05
C GLN A 45 -9.63 21.64 -2.63
N ILE A 46 -8.46 21.33 -2.03
CA ILE A 46 -8.39 20.86 -0.65
C ILE A 46 -8.92 21.95 0.31
N ARG A 47 -8.47 23.22 0.16
CA ARG A 47 -8.95 24.34 1.00
C ARG A 47 -10.45 24.53 0.90
N GLU A 48 -11.03 24.40 -0.29
CA GLU A 48 -12.49 24.49 -0.46
C GLU A 48 -13.22 23.34 0.25
N SER A 49 -12.74 22.10 0.09
CA SER A 49 -13.30 20.94 0.78
C SER A 49 -13.26 21.08 2.30
N LEU A 50 -12.20 21.67 2.84
CA LEU A 50 -12.06 21.86 4.29
C LEU A 50 -13.10 22.80 4.90
N LYS A 51 -13.85 23.59 4.11
CA LYS A 51 -14.85 24.52 4.66
C LYS A 51 -16.05 23.79 5.25
N ASP A 52 -16.51 22.70 4.61
CA ASP A 52 -17.78 22.05 4.91
C ASP A 52 -17.67 20.53 5.16
N ASN A 53 -16.45 19.96 5.19
CA ASN A 53 -16.19 18.53 5.35
C ASN A 53 -15.44 18.26 6.67
N PRO A 54 -16.15 17.93 7.75
CA PRO A 54 -15.55 17.76 9.07
C PRO A 54 -14.56 16.58 9.16
N GLU A 55 -14.76 15.54 8.37
CA GLU A 55 -13.85 14.39 8.31
C GLU A 55 -12.50 14.82 7.72
N MET A 56 -12.52 15.57 6.62
CA MET A 56 -11.28 16.11 6.02
C MET A 56 -10.63 17.16 6.93
N GLN A 57 -11.41 17.98 7.65
CA GLN A 57 -10.86 18.90 8.66
C GLN A 57 -10.10 18.16 9.77
N ARG A 58 -10.62 17.00 10.21
CA ARG A 58 -9.96 16.19 11.24
C ARG A 58 -8.62 15.66 10.74
N VAL A 59 -8.56 15.11 9.54
CA VAL A 59 -7.32 14.66 8.91
C VAL A 59 -6.32 15.82 8.78
N TYR A 60 -6.77 16.97 8.30
CA TYR A 60 -5.94 18.16 8.16
C TYR A 60 -5.37 18.63 9.50
N LYS A 61 -6.19 18.67 10.55
CA LYS A 61 -5.74 19.02 11.91
C LYS A 61 -4.69 18.05 12.45
N GLN A 62 -4.84 16.75 12.17
CA GLN A 62 -3.85 15.75 12.56
C GLN A 62 -2.50 16.02 11.89
N ILE A 63 -2.50 16.28 10.58
CA ILE A 63 -1.27 16.59 9.81
C ILE A 63 -0.62 17.89 10.33
N VAL A 64 -1.41 18.95 10.53
CA VAL A 64 -0.88 20.22 11.06
C VAL A 64 -0.33 20.06 12.48
N GLY A 65 -1.06 19.36 13.35
CA GLY A 65 -0.61 19.11 14.73
C GLY A 65 0.70 18.34 14.77
N GLU A 66 0.88 17.35 13.88
CA GLU A 66 2.13 16.62 13.75
C GLU A 66 3.24 17.51 13.19
N ALA A 67 2.97 18.31 12.16
CA ALA A 67 3.95 19.25 11.62
C ALA A 67 4.41 20.29 12.67
N ASP A 68 3.49 20.80 13.50
CA ASP A 68 3.83 21.70 14.60
C ASP A 68 4.70 21.01 15.68
N ARG A 69 4.36 19.76 16.04
CA ARG A 69 5.17 18.96 16.98
C ARG A 69 6.60 18.77 16.45
N LEU A 70 6.75 18.54 15.15
CA LEU A 70 8.03 18.34 14.50
C LEU A 70 8.95 19.56 14.55
N LEU A 71 8.42 20.78 14.64
CA LEU A 71 9.25 22.01 14.71
C LEU A 71 10.22 22.03 15.89
N VAL A 72 9.88 21.31 16.97
CA VAL A 72 10.69 21.27 18.22
C VAL A 72 11.33 19.91 18.49
N CYS A 73 11.05 18.89 17.67
CA CYS A 73 11.64 17.57 17.82
C CYS A 73 13.06 17.52 17.25
N PRO A 74 13.94 16.63 17.72
CA PRO A 74 15.21 16.33 17.04
C PRO A 74 14.99 15.78 15.64
N THR A 75 15.92 16.04 14.73
CA THR A 75 15.95 15.38 13.42
C THR A 75 16.24 13.89 13.55
N LEU A 76 15.91 13.13 12.52
CA LEU A 76 16.12 11.68 12.52
C LEU A 76 17.60 11.31 12.58
N THR A 77 17.89 10.20 13.25
CA THR A 77 19.22 9.61 13.35
C THR A 77 19.22 8.19 12.82
N TYR A 78 20.38 7.71 12.36
CA TYR A 78 20.54 6.34 11.87
C TYR A 78 20.45 5.35 13.04
N LYS A 79 19.29 4.72 13.19
CA LYS A 79 19.05 3.75 14.28
C LYS A 79 18.32 2.53 13.74
N LYS A 80 18.99 1.39 13.72
CA LYS A 80 18.40 0.11 13.31
C LYS A 80 17.75 -0.61 14.51
N GLU A 81 16.64 -1.30 14.21
CA GLU A 81 16.03 -2.29 15.07
C GLU A 81 16.30 -3.68 14.46
N GLY A 82 17.16 -4.45 15.11
CA GLY A 82 17.72 -5.65 14.52
C GLY A 82 18.46 -5.32 13.20
N ARG A 83 18.03 -5.91 12.10
CA ARG A 83 18.61 -5.66 10.75
C ARG A 83 17.94 -4.51 9.99
N ARG A 84 16.88 -3.88 10.52
CA ARG A 84 15.98 -2.99 9.81
C ARG A 84 16.21 -1.52 10.21
N LEU A 85 16.33 -0.65 9.22
CA LEU A 85 16.23 0.82 9.38
C LEU A 85 14.80 1.31 9.11
N LEU A 86 13.86 0.39 8.86
CA LEU A 86 12.53 0.66 8.31
C LEU A 86 11.70 1.64 9.14
N ALA A 87 11.79 1.58 10.47
CA ALA A 87 11.11 2.54 11.35
C ALA A 87 11.57 3.98 11.08
N VAL A 88 12.88 4.18 10.87
CA VAL A 88 13.45 5.50 10.54
C VAL A 88 13.04 5.95 9.15
N SER A 89 13.03 5.05 8.16
CA SER A 89 12.61 5.37 6.78
C SER A 89 11.14 5.76 6.70
N ARG A 90 10.27 5.06 7.42
CA ARG A 90 8.84 5.36 7.54
C ARG A 90 8.59 6.69 8.24
N GLU A 91 9.31 6.95 9.31
CA GLU A 91 9.23 8.22 10.01
C GLU A 91 9.75 9.37 9.15
N ALA A 92 10.80 9.16 8.34
CA ALA A 92 11.28 10.16 7.37
C ALA A 92 10.20 10.47 6.32
N LEU A 93 9.54 9.44 5.79
CA LEU A 93 8.45 9.61 4.82
C LEU A 93 7.31 10.44 5.43
N LYS A 94 6.85 10.08 6.64
CA LYS A 94 5.83 10.83 7.38
C LYS A 94 6.22 12.29 7.56
N ARG A 95 7.39 12.55 8.17
CA ARG A 95 7.83 13.91 8.52
C ARG A 95 7.97 14.81 7.30
N ILE A 96 8.67 14.33 6.27
CA ILE A 96 8.93 15.13 5.08
C ILE A 96 7.64 15.37 4.31
N PHE A 97 6.76 14.37 4.21
CA PHE A 97 5.50 14.51 3.52
C PHE A 97 4.56 15.48 4.23
N ASP A 98 4.35 15.31 5.55
CA ASP A 98 3.48 16.18 6.34
C ASP A 98 3.97 17.63 6.33
N LEU A 99 5.27 17.85 6.59
CA LEU A 99 5.86 19.21 6.59
C LEU A 99 5.77 19.88 5.23
N SER A 100 6.05 19.15 4.15
CA SER A 100 5.94 19.67 2.79
C SER A 100 4.50 19.97 2.41
N PHE A 101 3.55 19.12 2.83
CA PHE A 101 2.14 19.32 2.62
C PHE A 101 1.63 20.57 3.34
N VAL A 102 1.95 20.71 4.64
CA VAL A 102 1.51 21.87 5.42
C VAL A 102 2.12 23.17 4.87
N TYR A 103 3.38 23.15 4.45
CA TYR A 103 3.97 24.29 3.75
C TYR A 103 3.18 24.67 2.49
N ARG A 104 2.85 23.71 1.64
CA ARG A 104 2.05 23.96 0.42
C ARG A 104 0.66 24.49 0.73
N MET A 105 0.06 24.03 1.82
CA MET A 105 -1.27 24.50 2.25
C MET A 105 -1.25 25.88 2.87
N THR A 106 -0.20 26.28 3.60
CA THR A 106 -0.16 27.51 4.40
C THR A 106 0.78 28.58 3.85
N GLY A 107 1.84 28.19 3.18
CA GLY A 107 2.94 29.08 2.77
C GLY A 107 3.90 29.45 3.90
N GLU A 108 3.76 28.85 5.11
CA GLU A 108 4.59 29.20 6.27
C GLU A 108 5.97 28.55 6.18
N ASP A 109 7.01 29.36 6.00
CA ASP A 109 8.40 28.91 5.81
C ASP A 109 8.95 28.01 6.93
N LYS A 110 8.43 28.09 8.14
CA LYS A 110 8.86 27.24 9.26
C LYS A 110 8.76 25.75 8.93
N TYR A 111 7.69 25.32 8.22
CA TYR A 111 7.48 23.93 7.82
C TYR A 111 8.43 23.50 6.70
N ARG A 112 8.63 24.37 5.71
CA ARG A 112 9.60 24.15 4.63
C ARG A 112 11.03 23.98 5.18
N LEU A 113 11.44 24.91 6.04
CA LEU A 113 12.78 24.86 6.66
C LEU A 113 12.97 23.58 7.48
N ARG A 114 11.93 23.15 8.19
CA ARG A 114 11.99 21.90 8.95
C ARG A 114 12.04 20.67 8.03
N ALA A 115 11.27 20.62 6.94
CA ALA A 115 11.33 19.56 5.94
C ALA A 115 12.74 19.46 5.32
N GLU A 116 13.34 20.62 5.01
CA GLU A 116 14.71 20.70 4.49
C GLU A 116 15.73 20.12 5.48
N GLN A 117 15.61 20.44 6.77
CA GLN A 117 16.45 19.89 7.83
C GLN A 117 16.33 18.35 7.93
N GLU A 118 15.11 17.80 7.86
CA GLU A 118 14.88 16.35 7.88
C GLU A 118 15.50 15.67 6.65
N MET A 119 15.32 16.24 5.45
CA MET A 119 15.96 15.73 4.22
C MET A 119 17.49 15.71 4.33
N VAL A 120 18.09 16.82 4.75
CA VAL A 120 19.55 16.90 4.91
C VAL A 120 20.05 15.90 5.95
N SER A 121 19.33 15.74 7.06
CA SER A 121 19.66 14.76 8.10
C SER A 121 19.72 13.34 7.57
N VAL A 122 18.66 12.85 6.90
CA VAL A 122 18.63 11.47 6.38
C VAL A 122 19.55 11.27 5.19
N CYS A 123 19.82 12.33 4.43
CA CYS A 123 20.82 12.32 3.36
C CYS A 123 22.27 12.26 3.90
N SER A 124 22.52 12.67 5.16
CA SER A 124 23.84 12.57 5.79
C SER A 124 24.18 11.15 6.27
N PHE A 125 23.23 10.23 6.30
CA PHE A 125 23.50 8.84 6.67
C PHE A 125 24.50 8.20 5.69
N GLY A 126 25.32 7.28 6.17
CA GLY A 126 26.31 6.59 5.35
C GLY A 126 25.70 5.78 4.22
N ASP A 127 24.55 5.13 4.49
CA ASP A 127 23.70 4.42 3.55
C ASP A 127 22.24 4.50 3.99
N TRP A 128 21.32 3.86 3.23
CA TRP A 128 19.93 3.66 3.60
C TRP A 128 19.61 2.18 3.83
N ASN A 129 20.58 1.40 4.32
CA ASN A 129 20.48 -0.01 4.66
C ASN A 129 20.04 -0.93 3.49
N PRO A 130 20.81 -1.02 2.40
CA PRO A 130 20.43 -1.79 1.22
C PRO A 130 20.24 -3.29 1.48
N SER A 131 20.80 -3.83 2.56
CA SER A 131 20.57 -5.22 2.99
C SER A 131 19.10 -5.52 3.35
N HIS A 132 18.30 -4.48 3.63
CA HIS A 132 16.87 -4.56 3.82
C HIS A 132 16.19 -3.49 2.95
N PHE A 133 16.02 -3.76 1.65
CA PHE A 133 15.76 -2.76 0.62
C PHE A 133 14.43 -2.00 0.75
N LEU A 134 13.49 -2.48 1.57
CA LEU A 134 12.29 -1.70 1.95
C LEU A 134 12.70 -0.36 2.59
N ASP A 135 13.79 -0.35 3.36
CA ASP A 135 14.33 0.84 4.01
C ASP A 135 14.76 1.88 2.96
N VAL A 136 15.46 1.41 1.92
CA VAL A 136 15.88 2.24 0.78
C VAL A 136 14.68 2.76 0.00
N GLY A 137 13.68 1.90 -0.26
CA GLY A 137 12.48 2.28 -1.00
C GLY A 137 11.71 3.40 -0.32
N GLU A 138 11.35 3.23 0.96
CA GLU A 138 10.61 4.24 1.71
C GLU A 138 11.43 5.52 1.93
N MET A 139 12.74 5.43 2.17
CA MET A 139 13.61 6.60 2.31
C MET A 139 13.74 7.39 1.01
N THR A 140 13.91 6.70 -0.13
CA THR A 140 13.98 7.35 -1.45
C THR A 140 12.68 8.11 -1.74
N MET A 141 11.52 7.50 -1.46
CA MET A 141 10.21 8.14 -1.62
C MET A 141 10.09 9.39 -0.76
N ALA A 142 10.53 9.32 0.50
CA ALA A 142 10.49 10.44 1.44
C ALA A 142 11.21 11.67 0.90
N VAL A 143 12.49 11.51 0.55
CA VAL A 143 13.30 12.64 0.08
C VAL A 143 12.88 13.11 -1.31
N ALA A 144 12.35 12.22 -2.16
CA ALA A 144 11.84 12.57 -3.48
C ALA A 144 10.59 13.47 -3.41
N ILE A 145 9.64 13.18 -2.49
CA ILE A 145 8.46 14.03 -2.26
C ILE A 145 8.89 15.42 -1.79
N GLY A 146 9.77 15.49 -0.79
CA GLY A 146 10.26 16.77 -0.29
C GLY A 146 11.03 17.58 -1.36
N TYR A 147 11.90 16.90 -2.11
CA TYR A 147 12.64 17.50 -3.22
C TYR A 147 11.71 18.08 -4.29
N ASP A 148 10.73 17.31 -4.73
CA ASP A 148 9.80 17.72 -5.78
C ASP A 148 8.87 18.85 -5.31
N TRP A 149 8.28 18.72 -4.13
CA TRP A 149 7.27 19.65 -3.65
C TRP A 149 7.83 20.99 -3.19
N LEU A 150 9.09 21.01 -2.80
CA LEU A 150 9.78 22.21 -2.31
C LEU A 150 10.84 22.72 -3.30
N PHE A 151 10.95 22.14 -4.50
CA PHE A 151 12.03 22.32 -5.45
C PHE A 151 12.47 23.78 -5.64
N ASP A 152 11.52 24.68 -5.94
CA ASP A 152 11.80 26.11 -6.19
C ASP A 152 12.23 26.89 -4.93
N LYS A 153 12.06 26.29 -3.76
CA LYS A 153 12.32 26.90 -2.45
C LYS A 153 13.52 26.29 -1.73
N LEU A 154 14.03 25.16 -2.21
CA LEU A 154 15.23 24.53 -1.66
C LEU A 154 16.49 25.29 -2.10
N SER A 155 17.48 25.36 -1.20
CA SER A 155 18.80 25.86 -1.56
C SER A 155 19.47 25.02 -2.65
N PRO A 156 20.34 25.57 -3.49
CA PRO A 156 21.11 24.77 -4.46
C PRO A 156 21.90 23.63 -3.80
N GLU A 157 22.42 23.88 -2.60
CA GLU A 157 23.17 22.90 -1.79
C GLU A 157 22.27 21.75 -1.37
N THR A 158 21.10 22.02 -0.85
CA THR A 158 20.12 20.99 -0.46
C THR A 158 19.68 20.18 -1.67
N ARG A 159 19.35 20.83 -2.79
CA ARG A 159 19.01 20.12 -4.03
C ARG A 159 20.13 19.17 -4.46
N LYS A 160 21.40 19.63 -4.40
CA LYS A 160 22.55 18.79 -4.72
C LYS A 160 22.67 17.59 -3.78
N VAL A 161 22.59 17.80 -2.47
CA VAL A 161 22.72 16.73 -1.44
C VAL A 161 21.61 15.68 -1.62
N VAL A 162 20.38 16.09 -1.81
CA VAL A 162 19.25 15.16 -1.99
C VAL A 162 19.39 14.40 -3.30
N ARG A 163 19.70 15.08 -4.43
CA ARG A 163 19.94 14.45 -5.72
C ARG A 163 21.05 13.39 -5.63
N GLU A 164 22.21 13.74 -5.09
CA GLU A 164 23.35 12.81 -4.95
C GLU A 164 22.98 11.61 -4.05
N SER A 165 22.20 11.83 -2.98
CA SER A 165 21.76 10.77 -2.10
C SER A 165 20.80 9.80 -2.80
N ILE A 166 19.86 10.29 -3.60
CA ILE A 166 18.97 9.43 -4.41
C ILE A 166 19.78 8.58 -5.38
N LEU A 167 20.76 9.19 -6.08
CA LEU A 167 21.60 8.46 -7.03
C LEU A 167 22.48 7.42 -6.33
N GLN A 168 23.15 7.77 -5.24
CA GLN A 168 24.16 6.92 -4.59
C GLN A 168 23.56 5.91 -3.61
N LYS A 169 22.51 6.27 -2.86
CA LYS A 169 21.92 5.45 -1.79
C LYS A 169 20.62 4.77 -2.21
N GLY A 170 19.91 5.32 -3.20
CA GLY A 170 18.71 4.74 -3.81
C GLY A 170 19.06 3.91 -5.05
N PHE A 171 19.52 4.56 -6.12
CA PHE A 171 19.66 3.92 -7.43
C PHE A 171 20.88 2.98 -7.52
N ALA A 172 22.06 3.40 -7.07
CA ALA A 172 23.25 2.58 -7.19
C ALA A 172 23.10 1.21 -6.52
N PRO A 173 22.63 1.08 -5.25
CA PRO A 173 22.39 -0.22 -4.64
C PRO A 173 21.34 -1.05 -5.37
N SER A 174 20.35 -0.42 -6.01
CA SER A 174 19.30 -1.13 -6.76
C SER A 174 19.82 -1.82 -8.02
N ASN A 175 21.03 -1.48 -8.48
CA ASN A 175 21.71 -2.13 -9.59
C ASN A 175 22.60 -3.29 -9.14
N ASP A 176 22.87 -3.41 -7.83
CA ASP A 176 23.68 -4.49 -7.27
C ASP A 176 22.84 -5.77 -7.11
N LYS A 177 23.31 -6.88 -7.69
CA LYS A 177 22.65 -8.19 -7.60
C LYS A 177 22.54 -8.71 -6.17
N GLN A 178 23.39 -8.23 -5.25
CA GLN A 178 23.33 -8.58 -3.83
C GLN A 178 22.04 -8.05 -3.18
N TYR A 179 21.51 -6.92 -3.64
CA TYR A 179 20.40 -6.23 -2.99
C TYR A 179 19.10 -6.20 -3.79
N ASN A 180 19.16 -6.40 -5.12
CA ASN A 180 18.05 -6.13 -6.04
C ASN A 180 17.12 -7.33 -6.32
N TRP A 181 17.13 -8.34 -5.46
CA TRP A 181 16.26 -9.52 -5.61
C TRP A 181 14.77 -9.15 -5.65
N PHE A 182 14.38 -8.01 -5.04
CA PHE A 182 13.01 -7.49 -5.06
C PHE A 182 12.47 -7.28 -6.48
N LEU A 183 13.33 -7.04 -7.46
CA LEU A 183 12.92 -6.88 -8.86
C LEU A 183 12.24 -8.12 -9.45
N LYS A 184 12.45 -9.28 -8.84
CA LYS A 184 11.84 -10.57 -9.25
C LYS A 184 10.84 -11.11 -8.22
N ALA A 185 10.62 -10.38 -7.14
CA ALA A 185 9.69 -10.79 -6.10
C ALA A 185 8.23 -10.61 -6.58
N GLU A 186 7.34 -11.48 -6.09
CA GLU A 186 5.91 -11.47 -6.40
C GLU A 186 5.08 -11.02 -5.18
N ASN A 187 5.67 -10.20 -4.31
CA ASN A 187 5.07 -9.74 -3.06
C ASN A 187 5.35 -8.24 -2.83
N ASN A 188 4.96 -7.71 -1.68
CA ASN A 188 5.06 -6.31 -1.31
C ASN A 188 6.48 -5.70 -1.43
N TRP A 189 7.54 -6.49 -1.33
CA TRP A 189 8.91 -5.98 -1.56
C TRP A 189 9.08 -5.39 -2.95
N ASN A 190 8.53 -6.07 -3.96
CA ASN A 190 8.55 -5.57 -5.33
C ASN A 190 7.80 -4.24 -5.45
N GLN A 191 6.60 -4.17 -4.85
CA GLN A 191 5.75 -2.99 -4.89
C GLN A 191 6.43 -1.79 -4.23
N VAL A 192 6.88 -1.95 -2.99
CA VAL A 192 7.45 -0.86 -2.17
C VAL A 192 8.78 -0.36 -2.74
N CYS A 193 9.70 -1.28 -3.05
CA CYS A 193 11.03 -0.88 -3.51
C CYS A 193 10.98 -0.19 -4.87
N ASN A 194 10.21 -0.72 -5.83
CA ASN A 194 10.06 -0.08 -7.14
C ASN A 194 9.37 1.28 -7.02
N THR A 195 8.31 1.39 -6.22
CA THR A 195 7.61 2.67 -6.03
C THR A 195 8.57 3.73 -5.50
N GLY A 196 9.32 3.44 -4.44
CA GLY A 196 10.25 4.41 -3.87
C GLY A 196 11.32 4.86 -4.87
N LEU A 197 11.89 3.91 -5.62
CA LEU A 197 12.87 4.24 -6.66
C LEU A 197 12.26 5.07 -7.80
N VAL A 198 11.02 4.78 -8.23
CA VAL A 198 10.35 5.56 -9.27
C VAL A 198 10.03 6.98 -8.79
N TYR A 199 9.66 7.17 -7.51
CA TYR A 199 9.52 8.53 -6.96
C TYR A 199 10.83 9.32 -7.08
N GLY A 200 11.96 8.71 -6.71
CA GLY A 200 13.28 9.31 -6.92
C GLY A 200 13.56 9.61 -8.39
N ALA A 201 13.22 8.69 -9.28
CA ALA A 201 13.42 8.87 -10.72
C ALA A 201 12.57 10.00 -11.29
N LEU A 202 11.27 10.03 -10.96
CA LEU A 202 10.37 11.10 -11.39
C LEU A 202 10.83 12.47 -10.87
N ALA A 203 11.33 12.54 -9.63
CA ALA A 203 11.86 13.78 -9.07
C ALA A 203 13.13 14.27 -9.78
N LEU A 204 13.94 13.39 -10.38
CA LEU A 204 15.22 13.71 -11.02
C LEU A 204 15.20 13.67 -12.55
N LEU A 205 14.04 13.52 -13.19
CA LEU A 205 13.92 13.31 -14.65
C LEU A 205 14.57 14.44 -15.49
N ASP A 206 14.53 15.67 -15.02
CA ASP A 206 15.07 16.84 -15.71
C ASP A 206 16.58 17.02 -15.49
N SER A 207 17.14 16.49 -14.40
CA SER A 207 18.57 16.61 -14.09
C SER A 207 19.39 15.35 -14.44
N ASP A 208 18.77 14.16 -14.36
CA ASP A 208 19.42 12.85 -14.53
C ASP A 208 18.55 11.93 -15.40
N SER A 209 18.11 12.44 -16.55
CA SER A 209 17.08 11.82 -17.39
C SER A 209 17.38 10.38 -17.80
N LYS A 210 18.65 10.05 -18.08
CA LYS A 210 19.04 8.69 -18.49
C LYS A 210 18.92 7.68 -17.36
N GLU A 211 19.46 8.01 -16.19
CA GLU A 211 19.41 7.17 -15.01
C GLU A 211 17.96 7.02 -14.51
N ALA A 212 17.21 8.11 -14.49
CA ALA A 212 15.80 8.14 -14.09
C ALA A 212 14.94 7.30 -15.03
N ALA A 213 15.05 7.46 -16.35
CA ALA A 213 14.35 6.65 -17.33
C ALA A 213 14.65 5.16 -17.16
N ALA A 214 15.91 4.78 -16.99
CA ALA A 214 16.30 3.39 -16.78
C ALA A 214 15.67 2.78 -15.52
N VAL A 215 15.55 3.55 -14.43
CA VAL A 215 14.86 3.10 -13.21
C VAL A 215 13.37 2.91 -13.46
N ILE A 216 12.69 3.84 -14.13
CA ILE A 216 11.27 3.74 -14.45
C ILE A 216 11.00 2.53 -15.35
N GLU A 217 11.74 2.37 -16.45
CA GLU A 217 11.54 1.25 -17.39
C GLU A 217 11.76 -0.11 -16.71
N ARG A 218 12.78 -0.22 -15.86
CA ARG A 218 13.03 -1.41 -15.07
C ARG A 218 11.87 -1.71 -14.10
N ALA A 219 11.34 -0.68 -13.42
CA ALA A 219 10.21 -0.83 -12.53
C ALA A 219 8.96 -1.26 -13.29
N MET A 220 8.67 -0.67 -14.46
CA MET A 220 7.55 -1.05 -15.32
C MET A 220 7.61 -2.50 -15.80
N SER A 221 8.82 -3.05 -15.96
CA SER A 221 9.01 -4.47 -16.28
C SER A 221 8.88 -5.38 -15.05
N SER A 222 9.11 -4.86 -13.84
CA SER A 222 9.18 -5.60 -12.60
C SER A 222 7.83 -5.64 -11.84
N VAL A 223 7.18 -4.49 -11.68
CA VAL A 223 5.96 -4.33 -10.86
C VAL A 223 4.81 -5.25 -11.27
N PRO A 224 4.56 -5.53 -12.57
CA PRO A 224 3.52 -6.47 -12.96
C PRO A 224 3.69 -7.87 -12.38
N LEU A 225 4.89 -8.28 -11.97
CA LEU A 225 5.11 -9.59 -11.33
C LEU A 225 4.37 -9.69 -10.00
N SER A 226 4.46 -8.67 -9.16
CA SER A 226 3.77 -8.62 -7.87
C SER A 226 2.27 -8.31 -8.01
N MET A 227 1.87 -7.63 -9.08
CA MET A 227 0.46 -7.29 -9.31
C MET A 227 -0.39 -8.48 -9.79
N LYS A 228 0.22 -9.58 -10.25
CA LYS A 228 -0.50 -10.82 -10.57
C LYS A 228 -1.33 -11.38 -9.42
N VAL A 229 -0.99 -11.04 -8.18
CA VAL A 229 -1.72 -11.51 -7.00
C VAL A 229 -3.19 -11.04 -6.95
N TYR A 230 -3.52 -9.94 -7.66
CA TYR A 230 -4.90 -9.43 -7.70
C TYR A 230 -5.82 -10.22 -8.63
N ALA A 231 -5.27 -11.00 -9.57
CA ALA A 231 -6.08 -11.79 -10.49
C ALA A 231 -6.82 -12.93 -9.77
N PRO A 232 -8.06 -13.27 -10.22
CA PRO A 232 -8.76 -12.66 -11.35
C PRO A 232 -9.64 -11.44 -10.97
N ASP A 233 -10.00 -11.27 -9.70
CA ASP A 233 -11.11 -10.41 -9.27
C ASP A 233 -10.77 -9.42 -8.14
N GLY A 234 -9.50 -9.29 -7.82
CA GLY A 234 -9.02 -8.32 -6.83
C GLY A 234 -8.84 -8.89 -5.42
N ASN A 235 -9.08 -10.18 -5.23
CA ASN A 235 -8.79 -10.86 -3.96
C ASN A 235 -7.29 -10.81 -3.65
N TYR A 236 -6.93 -10.53 -2.38
CA TYR A 236 -5.53 -10.42 -1.98
C TYR A 236 -5.12 -11.54 -1.01
N PRO A 237 -4.22 -12.44 -1.42
CA PRO A 237 -3.97 -13.70 -0.69
C PRO A 237 -3.30 -13.53 0.67
N GLU A 238 -2.62 -12.40 0.91
CA GLU A 238 -1.91 -12.13 2.18
C GLU A 238 -2.80 -11.43 3.23
N GLY A 239 -4.07 -11.18 2.92
CA GLY A 239 -5.06 -10.62 3.85
C GLY A 239 -4.99 -9.11 4.02
N TYR A 240 -5.69 -8.62 5.05
CA TYR A 240 -6.04 -7.24 5.28
C TYR A 240 -4.84 -6.27 5.37
N ASN A 241 -3.89 -6.54 6.26
CA ASN A 241 -2.79 -5.61 6.51
C ASN A 241 -1.78 -5.55 5.34
N TYR A 242 -1.49 -6.70 4.70
CA TYR A 242 -0.57 -6.74 3.57
C TYR A 242 -1.14 -6.14 2.29
N TRP A 243 -2.48 -6.25 2.11
CA TRP A 243 -3.14 -5.44 1.07
C TRP A 243 -2.87 -3.95 1.31
N GLY A 244 -3.10 -3.48 2.53
CA GLY A 244 -2.85 -2.08 2.89
C GLY A 244 -1.45 -1.62 2.57
N TYR A 245 -0.43 -2.43 2.88
CA TYR A 245 0.95 -2.09 2.62
C TYR A 245 1.30 -2.12 1.13
N GLY A 246 1.15 -3.27 0.48
CA GLY A 246 1.56 -3.43 -0.92
C GLY A 246 0.72 -2.61 -1.89
N THR A 247 -0.60 -2.63 -1.73
CA THR A 247 -1.52 -1.92 -2.61
C THR A 247 -1.39 -0.41 -2.49
N SER A 248 -1.14 0.14 -1.29
CA SER A 248 -0.90 1.57 -1.13
C SER A 248 0.31 2.04 -1.94
N PHE A 249 1.39 1.26 -1.97
CA PHE A 249 2.55 1.62 -2.79
C PHE A 249 2.27 1.49 -4.29
N ASN A 250 1.51 0.48 -4.75
CA ASN A 250 1.07 0.44 -6.14
C ASN A 250 0.21 1.65 -6.52
N VAL A 251 -0.73 2.03 -5.67
CA VAL A 251 -1.55 3.24 -5.87
C VAL A 251 -0.67 4.49 -5.95
N MET A 252 0.28 4.63 -5.03
CA MET A 252 1.21 5.76 -5.03
C MET A 252 2.06 5.78 -6.30
N LEU A 253 2.54 4.63 -6.78
CA LEU A 253 3.28 4.52 -8.04
C LEU A 253 2.46 5.01 -9.22
N ILE A 254 1.24 4.47 -9.39
CA ILE A 254 0.32 4.83 -10.47
C ILE A 254 0.00 6.33 -10.42
N ALA A 255 -0.34 6.83 -9.24
CA ALA A 255 -0.66 8.24 -9.04
C ALA A 255 0.50 9.18 -9.40
N ALA A 256 1.73 8.82 -9.04
CA ALA A 256 2.92 9.60 -9.38
C ALA A 256 3.23 9.57 -10.89
N LEU A 257 3.12 8.40 -11.53
CA LEU A 257 3.30 8.27 -12.98
C LEU A 257 2.27 9.10 -13.74
N GLU A 258 0.99 9.02 -13.35
CA GLU A 258 -0.09 9.80 -13.97
C GLU A 258 0.12 11.30 -13.79
N SER A 259 0.49 11.74 -12.59
CA SER A 259 0.68 13.18 -12.33
C SER A 259 1.91 13.72 -13.05
N ALA A 260 3.00 12.99 -13.12
CA ALA A 260 4.26 13.44 -13.73
C ALA A 260 4.32 13.25 -15.25
N LEU A 261 3.81 12.12 -15.76
CA LEU A 261 3.96 11.70 -17.16
C LEU A 261 2.63 11.60 -17.93
N GLY A 262 1.49 11.78 -17.25
CA GLY A 262 0.16 11.73 -17.85
C GLY A 262 -0.35 10.30 -18.16
N SER A 263 0.37 9.27 -17.74
CA SER A 263 0.02 7.85 -17.95
C SER A 263 0.61 6.99 -16.85
N ASP A 264 -0.08 5.91 -16.48
CA ASP A 264 0.42 4.89 -15.55
C ASP A 264 1.12 3.71 -16.26
N GLY A 265 1.33 3.82 -17.58
CA GLY A 265 1.92 2.77 -18.39
C GLY A 265 1.11 1.47 -18.46
N GLY A 266 -0.18 1.51 -18.11
CA GLY A 266 -1.10 0.37 -18.11
C GLY A 266 -1.16 -0.40 -16.79
N LEU A 267 -0.54 0.06 -15.72
CA LEU A 267 -0.55 -0.63 -14.42
C LEU A 267 -1.96 -0.75 -13.83
N SER A 268 -2.82 0.26 -13.96
CA SER A 268 -4.21 0.18 -13.49
C SER A 268 -5.06 -0.84 -14.28
N ALA A 269 -4.64 -1.22 -15.49
CA ALA A 269 -5.32 -2.23 -16.29
C ALA A 269 -4.91 -3.68 -15.96
N VAL A 270 -3.97 -3.89 -15.02
CA VAL A 270 -3.62 -5.23 -14.56
C VAL A 270 -4.85 -5.90 -13.97
N GLU A 271 -5.09 -7.16 -14.40
CA GLU A 271 -6.27 -7.93 -14.01
C GLU A 271 -6.47 -7.97 -12.50
N GLY A 272 -7.68 -7.67 -12.05
CA GLY A 272 -8.09 -7.67 -10.65
C GLY A 272 -7.64 -6.43 -9.84
N PHE A 273 -6.64 -5.66 -10.28
CA PHE A 273 -6.11 -4.57 -9.47
C PHE A 273 -7.18 -3.53 -9.09
N MET A 274 -7.93 -3.00 -10.06
CA MET A 274 -8.96 -2.02 -9.77
C MET A 274 -10.15 -2.59 -8.97
N SER A 275 -10.43 -3.89 -9.10
CA SER A 275 -11.46 -4.59 -8.32
C SER A 275 -11.05 -4.83 -6.86
N SER A 276 -9.75 -4.76 -6.56
CA SER A 276 -9.18 -5.05 -5.24
C SER A 276 -9.68 -4.10 -4.13
N ALA A 277 -10.14 -2.91 -4.47
CA ALA A 277 -10.82 -2.01 -3.53
C ALA A 277 -12.07 -2.66 -2.91
N ARG A 278 -12.82 -3.45 -3.69
CA ARG A 278 -13.99 -4.18 -3.18
C ARG A 278 -13.61 -5.26 -2.17
N PHE A 279 -12.52 -6.01 -2.42
CA PHE A 279 -11.99 -6.93 -1.41
C PHE A 279 -11.81 -6.21 -0.08
N MET A 280 -11.04 -5.13 -0.06
CA MET A 280 -10.76 -4.38 1.17
C MET A 280 -12.03 -3.86 1.85
N GLN A 281 -12.98 -3.36 1.06
CA GLN A 281 -14.25 -2.84 1.58
C GLN A 281 -15.06 -3.88 2.36
N TYR A 282 -15.05 -5.15 1.92
CA TYR A 282 -15.80 -6.23 2.58
C TYR A 282 -15.02 -6.90 3.72
N MET A 283 -13.73 -6.62 3.89
CA MET A 283 -12.90 -7.24 4.93
C MET A 283 -13.22 -6.76 6.36
N ALA A 284 -13.93 -5.66 6.55
CA ALA A 284 -14.39 -5.19 7.86
C ALA A 284 -15.78 -5.74 8.19
N GLY A 285 -15.94 -6.35 9.36
CA GLY A 285 -17.21 -6.89 9.84
C GLY A 285 -18.12 -5.84 10.49
N THR A 286 -19.29 -6.27 10.97
CA THR A 286 -20.28 -5.40 11.64
C THR A 286 -19.82 -4.94 13.03
N THR A 287 -18.91 -5.65 13.68
CA THR A 287 -18.28 -5.20 14.93
C THR A 287 -17.27 -4.09 14.71
N GLY A 288 -16.84 -3.85 13.46
CA GLY A 288 -15.75 -2.97 13.09
C GLY A 288 -14.37 -3.63 13.22
N LEU A 289 -14.32 -4.96 13.36
CA LEU A 289 -13.08 -5.74 13.30
C LEU A 289 -12.84 -6.26 11.88
N ALA A 290 -11.56 -6.38 11.48
CA ALA A 290 -11.20 -6.97 10.21
C ALA A 290 -11.33 -8.51 10.22
N PHE A 291 -11.58 -9.12 9.07
CA PHE A 291 -11.31 -10.55 8.88
C PHE A 291 -9.81 -10.74 8.73
N ASN A 292 -9.18 -11.13 9.82
CA ASN A 292 -7.75 -11.08 10.05
C ASN A 292 -7.03 -12.40 9.76
N PHE A 293 -7.40 -13.10 8.68
CA PHE A 293 -6.68 -14.28 8.25
C PHE A 293 -5.23 -13.96 7.83
N SER A 294 -4.37 -14.95 7.79
CA SER A 294 -2.93 -14.80 7.53
C SER A 294 -2.23 -13.94 8.61
N ASP A 295 -1.06 -13.39 8.31
CA ASP A 295 -0.34 -12.52 9.25
C ASP A 295 -1.01 -11.14 9.35
N ALA A 296 -2.30 -11.11 9.75
CA ALA A 296 -3.08 -9.89 9.92
C ALA A 296 -3.54 -9.68 11.37
N ARG A 297 -3.90 -8.43 11.68
CA ARG A 297 -4.48 -8.01 12.96
C ARG A 297 -5.98 -7.78 12.79
N GLU A 298 -6.74 -7.92 13.86
CA GLU A 298 -8.20 -7.71 13.84
C GLU A 298 -8.62 -6.23 13.81
N THR A 299 -7.72 -5.33 14.21
CA THR A 299 -8.02 -3.89 14.22
C THR A 299 -8.13 -3.34 12.81
N THR A 300 -9.26 -2.71 12.50
CA THR A 300 -9.44 -1.99 11.23
C THR A 300 -8.67 -0.69 11.23
N GLN A 301 -8.21 -0.32 10.03
CA GLN A 301 -7.43 0.88 9.75
C GLN A 301 -8.10 1.69 8.64
N SER A 302 -7.76 2.98 8.52
CA SER A 302 -8.04 3.74 7.31
C SER A 302 -6.95 3.48 6.27
N PHE A 303 -7.36 3.28 5.03
CA PHE A 303 -6.42 3.10 3.93
C PHE A 303 -6.49 4.27 2.96
N PRO A 304 -5.48 5.17 2.96
CA PRO A 304 -5.43 6.29 2.02
C PRO A 304 -5.60 5.88 0.55
N ALA A 305 -5.18 4.66 0.19
CA ALA A 305 -5.40 4.08 -1.13
C ALA A 305 -6.88 4.00 -1.52
N MET A 306 -7.80 3.80 -0.58
CA MET A 306 -9.25 3.73 -0.86
C MET A 306 -9.80 5.04 -1.42
N PHE A 307 -9.27 6.19 -0.99
CA PHE A 307 -9.65 7.49 -1.54
C PHE A 307 -9.21 7.66 -2.99
N TRP A 308 -8.03 7.15 -3.35
CA TRP A 308 -7.59 7.12 -4.73
C TRP A 308 -8.49 6.21 -5.58
N TYR A 309 -8.79 4.99 -5.10
CA TYR A 309 -9.69 4.07 -5.80
C TYR A 309 -11.08 4.68 -6.02
N ALA A 310 -11.67 5.28 -4.98
CA ALA A 310 -12.96 5.95 -5.08
C ALA A 310 -12.93 7.05 -6.13
N SER A 311 -11.88 7.89 -6.13
CA SER A 311 -11.68 8.95 -7.11
C SER A 311 -11.49 8.40 -8.53
N LYS A 312 -10.68 7.35 -8.70
CA LYS A 312 -10.35 6.78 -10.01
C LYS A 312 -11.53 6.04 -10.64
N LEU A 313 -12.35 5.37 -9.82
CA LEU A 313 -13.54 4.63 -10.25
C LEU A 313 -14.81 5.49 -10.28
N GLY A 314 -14.79 6.69 -9.73
CA GLY A 314 -16.00 7.52 -9.57
C GLY A 314 -17.04 6.86 -8.63
N ASP A 315 -16.59 6.09 -7.64
CA ASP A 315 -17.45 5.29 -6.78
C ASP A 315 -17.26 5.67 -5.30
N PRO A 316 -18.05 6.61 -4.78
CA PRO A 316 -17.96 7.05 -3.39
C PRO A 316 -18.32 5.95 -2.39
N SER A 317 -19.06 4.91 -2.77
CA SER A 317 -19.44 3.83 -1.86
C SER A 317 -18.21 3.06 -1.33
N LEU A 318 -17.08 3.10 -2.03
CA LEU A 318 -15.80 2.54 -1.57
C LEU A 318 -15.30 3.19 -0.28
N LEU A 319 -15.74 4.40 0.02
CA LEU A 319 -15.35 5.15 1.21
C LEU A 319 -16.24 4.88 2.43
N TRP A 320 -17.15 3.90 2.38
CA TRP A 320 -18.07 3.66 3.50
C TRP A 320 -17.34 3.34 4.82
N ASN A 321 -16.38 2.42 4.79
CA ASN A 321 -15.60 2.08 5.99
C ASN A 321 -14.71 3.24 6.43
N GLU A 322 -14.14 3.98 5.49
CA GLU A 322 -13.32 5.17 5.75
C GLU A 322 -14.15 6.27 6.43
N LYS A 323 -15.39 6.49 5.97
CA LYS A 323 -16.33 7.39 6.63
C LYS A 323 -16.59 6.98 8.07
N ILE A 324 -16.93 5.70 8.31
CA ILE A 324 -17.15 5.17 9.66
C ILE A 324 -15.91 5.38 10.53
N PHE A 325 -14.73 5.10 10.00
CA PHE A 325 -13.47 5.29 10.71
C PHE A 325 -13.27 6.78 11.06
N LEU A 326 -13.38 7.68 10.10
CA LEU A 326 -13.11 9.11 10.28
C LEU A 326 -14.16 9.83 11.15
N THR A 327 -15.38 9.31 11.29
CA THR A 327 -16.43 9.91 12.13
C THR A 327 -16.29 9.56 13.61
N ARG A 328 -15.49 8.56 13.99
CA ARG A 328 -15.30 8.19 15.40
C ARG A 328 -14.51 9.28 16.15
N GLU A 329 -14.92 9.59 17.36
CA GLU A 329 -14.23 10.59 18.21
C GLU A 329 -12.88 10.07 18.71
N ASP A 330 -12.77 8.76 18.93
CA ASP A 330 -11.59 8.04 19.43
C ASP A 330 -10.68 7.50 18.32
N THR A 331 -10.81 8.03 17.09
CA THR A 331 -9.99 7.59 15.97
C THR A 331 -8.53 7.99 16.17
N HIS A 332 -7.66 7.00 16.18
CA HIS A 332 -6.22 7.16 16.14
C HIS A 332 -5.68 6.46 14.90
N PHE A 333 -4.93 7.19 14.10
CA PHE A 333 -4.18 6.61 12.99
C PHE A 333 -2.98 5.85 13.51
N THR A 334 -2.69 4.69 12.93
CA THR A 334 -1.45 3.97 13.22
C THR A 334 -0.26 4.67 12.57
N ALA A 335 0.96 4.41 13.04
CA ALA A 335 2.17 4.94 12.41
C ALA A 335 2.31 4.54 10.93
N GLU A 336 1.66 3.44 10.52
CA GLU A 336 1.64 2.98 9.12
C GLU A 336 0.70 3.81 8.25
N GLU A 337 -0.42 4.27 8.81
CA GLU A 337 -1.38 5.15 8.13
C GLU A 337 -0.88 6.60 8.07
N GLU A 338 -0.33 7.08 9.18
CA GLU A 338 0.06 8.48 9.36
C GLU A 338 0.99 8.98 8.27
N ARG A 339 1.89 8.13 7.74
CA ARG A 339 2.83 8.56 6.69
C ARG A 339 2.19 8.86 5.34
N PHE A 340 0.89 8.55 5.18
CA PHE A 340 0.14 8.77 3.94
C PHE A 340 -1.11 9.64 4.12
N LEU A 341 -1.30 10.29 5.27
CA LEU A 341 -2.46 11.14 5.52
C LEU A 341 -2.69 12.22 4.45
N PRO A 342 -1.66 12.87 3.87
CA PRO A 342 -1.89 13.83 2.79
C PRO A 342 -2.65 13.25 1.59
N ILE A 343 -2.52 11.93 1.32
CA ILE A 343 -3.24 11.25 0.23
C ILE A 343 -4.76 11.26 0.46
N ILE A 344 -5.20 11.14 1.73
CA ILE A 344 -6.62 11.26 2.08
C ILE A 344 -7.16 12.61 1.63
N LEU A 345 -6.41 13.68 1.86
CA LEU A 345 -6.85 15.03 1.50
C LEU A 345 -6.77 15.28 -0.02
N ILE A 346 -5.72 14.79 -0.68
CA ILE A 346 -5.53 14.96 -2.13
C ILE A 346 -6.70 14.33 -2.91
N TYR A 347 -7.13 13.13 -2.53
CA TYR A 347 -8.20 12.41 -3.24
C TYR A 347 -9.56 12.55 -2.56
N GLY A 348 -9.61 12.60 -1.23
CA GLY A 348 -10.84 12.71 -0.45
C GLY A 348 -11.51 14.09 -0.56
N SER A 349 -10.74 15.14 -0.86
CA SER A 349 -11.31 16.49 -1.10
C SER A 349 -12.30 16.56 -2.27
N ARG A 350 -12.39 15.49 -3.05
CA ARG A 350 -13.33 15.36 -4.19
C ARG A 350 -14.71 14.86 -3.78
N PHE A 351 -14.87 14.43 -2.51
CA PHE A 351 -16.09 13.81 -2.00
C PHE A 351 -16.66 14.60 -0.83
N ASP A 352 -17.98 14.78 -0.81
CA ASP A 352 -18.70 15.09 0.42
C ASP A 352 -18.95 13.79 1.18
N MET A 353 -18.33 13.65 2.35
CA MET A 353 -18.46 12.43 3.15
C MET A 353 -19.89 12.20 3.64
N LYS A 354 -20.76 13.25 3.67
CA LYS A 354 -22.18 13.09 3.99
C LYS A 354 -22.93 12.30 2.93
N GLU A 355 -22.53 12.42 1.66
CA GLU A 355 -23.16 11.74 0.53
C GLU A 355 -22.64 10.30 0.33
N VAL A 356 -21.60 9.89 1.05
CA VAL A 356 -21.11 8.52 1.01
C VAL A 356 -22.12 7.58 1.62
N THR A 357 -22.62 6.62 0.82
CA THR A 357 -23.57 5.59 1.18
C THR A 357 -22.93 4.20 1.09
N PRO A 358 -23.43 3.20 1.85
CA PRO A 358 -22.86 1.86 1.79
C PRO A 358 -23.12 1.20 0.42
N PRO A 359 -22.33 0.17 0.05
CA PRO A 359 -22.58 -0.62 -1.14
C PRO A 359 -23.93 -1.33 -1.09
N VAL A 360 -24.55 -1.50 -2.25
CA VAL A 360 -25.82 -2.23 -2.36
C VAL A 360 -25.65 -3.73 -2.09
N SER A 361 -24.57 -4.34 -2.61
CA SER A 361 -24.31 -5.77 -2.42
C SER A 361 -23.96 -6.09 -0.96
N LYS A 362 -24.44 -7.24 -0.50
CA LYS A 362 -24.19 -7.80 0.83
C LYS A 362 -23.24 -9.00 0.78
N ILE A 363 -22.82 -9.40 -0.41
CA ILE A 363 -21.95 -10.56 -0.63
C ILE A 363 -20.84 -10.15 -1.59
N TRP A 364 -19.64 -10.58 -1.27
CA TRP A 364 -18.48 -10.53 -2.14
C TRP A 364 -17.70 -11.84 -2.05
N THR A 365 -17.32 -12.39 -3.18
CA THR A 365 -16.48 -13.58 -3.27
C THR A 365 -15.25 -13.26 -4.09
N GLY A 366 -14.10 -13.73 -3.63
CA GLY A 366 -12.84 -13.59 -4.32
C GLY A 366 -12.19 -14.93 -4.59
N HIS A 367 -11.62 -15.07 -5.76
CA HIS A 367 -10.94 -16.26 -6.22
C HIS A 367 -9.41 -16.10 -6.16
N GLY A 368 -8.68 -17.07 -6.66
CA GLY A 368 -7.22 -17.05 -6.67
C GLY A 368 -6.60 -17.99 -5.64
N LYS A 369 -5.38 -17.68 -5.20
CA LYS A 369 -4.58 -18.58 -4.36
C LYS A 369 -5.16 -18.81 -2.95
N VAL A 370 -5.84 -17.82 -2.41
CA VAL A 370 -6.52 -17.85 -1.11
C VAL A 370 -7.93 -17.29 -1.30
N PRO A 371 -8.87 -18.08 -1.86
CA PRO A 371 -10.23 -17.61 -2.10
C PRO A 371 -10.94 -17.28 -0.80
N VAL A 372 -11.85 -16.29 -0.85
CA VAL A 372 -12.66 -15.88 0.30
C VAL A 372 -14.11 -15.65 -0.10
N ALA A 373 -15.04 -15.85 0.84
CA ALA A 373 -16.42 -15.43 0.74
C ALA A 373 -16.76 -14.54 1.94
N LEU A 374 -17.27 -13.34 1.66
CA LEU A 374 -17.59 -12.30 2.64
C LEU A 374 -19.07 -11.98 2.52
N ILE A 375 -19.84 -12.25 3.58
CA ILE A 375 -21.31 -12.20 3.59
C ILE A 375 -21.76 -11.35 4.78
N ARG A 376 -22.69 -10.44 4.54
CA ARG A 376 -23.28 -9.59 5.59
C ARG A 376 -24.76 -9.35 5.35
N THR A 377 -25.50 -9.00 6.38
CA THR A 377 -26.90 -8.57 6.26
C THR A 377 -27.06 -7.06 6.20
N GLY A 378 -26.12 -6.32 6.75
CA GLY A 378 -26.10 -4.86 6.79
C GLY A 378 -24.69 -4.29 6.75
N TRP A 379 -24.60 -2.96 6.67
CA TRP A 379 -23.34 -2.22 6.69
C TRP A 379 -23.14 -1.43 7.98
N ASP A 380 -24.21 -1.24 8.76
CA ASP A 380 -24.17 -0.46 9.98
C ASP A 380 -23.47 -1.22 11.10
N LYS A 381 -22.75 -0.48 11.93
CA LYS A 381 -21.95 -1.06 13.02
C LYS A 381 -22.88 -1.68 14.08
N GLY A 382 -22.58 -2.92 14.44
CA GLY A 382 -23.30 -3.67 15.49
C GLY A 382 -24.61 -4.30 15.04
N GLU A 383 -25.04 -4.07 13.79
CA GLU A 383 -26.31 -4.61 13.28
C GLU A 383 -26.10 -5.83 12.39
N GLY A 384 -27.09 -6.75 12.47
CA GLY A 384 -27.12 -7.94 11.64
C GLY A 384 -25.99 -8.92 11.91
N PHE A 385 -25.56 -9.63 10.87
CA PHE A 385 -24.43 -10.54 10.95
C PHE A 385 -23.40 -10.32 9.85
N TYR A 386 -22.19 -10.81 10.09
CA TYR A 386 -21.10 -10.90 9.14
C TYR A 386 -20.42 -12.27 9.24
N VAL A 387 -20.11 -12.84 8.08
CA VAL A 387 -19.34 -14.08 7.95
C VAL A 387 -18.21 -13.82 6.95
N GLY A 388 -16.99 -14.07 7.37
CA GLY A 388 -15.84 -14.18 6.48
C GLY A 388 -15.35 -15.63 6.48
N ILE A 389 -15.26 -16.26 5.31
CA ILE A 389 -14.77 -17.64 5.14
C ILE A 389 -13.60 -17.60 4.19
N LYS A 390 -12.55 -18.36 4.47
CA LYS A 390 -11.42 -18.52 3.56
C LYS A 390 -11.13 -19.98 3.21
N GLY A 391 -10.76 -20.21 1.98
CA GLY A 391 -10.13 -21.42 1.49
C GLY A 391 -8.62 -21.25 1.33
N GLY A 392 -8.07 -21.80 0.26
CA GLY A 392 -6.69 -21.62 -0.15
C GLY A 392 -5.72 -22.59 0.49
N THR A 393 -4.48 -22.16 0.67
CA THR A 393 -3.34 -23.04 1.01
C THR A 393 -2.42 -22.34 2.01
N ALA A 394 -1.81 -23.13 2.91
CA ALA A 394 -0.78 -22.65 3.82
C ALA A 394 0.55 -22.33 3.10
N SER A 395 0.71 -22.73 1.83
CA SER A 395 1.89 -22.39 1.01
C SER A 395 1.87 -20.97 0.43
N ALA A 396 0.79 -20.21 0.67
CA ALA A 396 0.78 -18.78 0.31
C ALA A 396 1.72 -17.98 1.24
N ASN A 397 2.23 -16.86 0.74
CA ASN A 397 3.05 -15.98 1.56
C ASN A 397 2.22 -15.48 2.76
N HIS A 398 2.85 -15.41 3.93
CA HIS A 398 2.20 -15.03 5.20
C HIS A 398 1.00 -15.88 5.64
N ALA A 399 0.69 -17.00 4.96
CA ALA A 399 -0.46 -17.85 5.29
C ALA A 399 -0.27 -18.63 6.59
N HIS A 400 -1.40 -19.09 7.14
CA HIS A 400 -1.50 -20.02 8.25
C HIS A 400 -2.06 -21.37 7.78
N MET A 401 -2.04 -22.39 8.64
CA MET A 401 -2.75 -23.65 8.41
C MET A 401 -4.23 -23.49 8.82
N ASP A 402 -4.96 -22.69 8.08
CA ASP A 402 -6.30 -22.18 8.41
C ASP A 402 -7.30 -22.33 7.24
N ALA A 403 -7.04 -23.24 6.30
CA ALA A 403 -7.96 -23.48 5.19
C ALA A 403 -9.34 -23.94 5.70
N GLY A 404 -10.41 -23.30 5.22
CA GLY A 404 -11.78 -23.50 5.71
C GLY A 404 -12.12 -22.72 6.99
N SER A 405 -11.20 -21.90 7.51
CA SER A 405 -11.47 -21.08 8.69
C SER A 405 -12.47 -19.96 8.38
N PHE A 406 -13.17 -19.52 9.41
CA PHE A 406 -14.14 -18.45 9.32
C PHE A 406 -14.15 -17.57 10.57
N VAL A 407 -14.62 -16.34 10.38
CA VAL A 407 -15.09 -15.47 11.46
C VAL A 407 -16.59 -15.30 11.36
N PHE A 408 -17.26 -15.15 12.50
CA PHE A 408 -18.69 -14.90 12.57
C PHE A 408 -19.01 -13.80 13.56
N GLU A 409 -19.79 -12.83 13.12
CA GLU A 409 -20.26 -11.73 13.94
C GLU A 409 -21.78 -11.65 13.88
N ALA A 410 -22.40 -11.38 15.03
CA ALA A 410 -23.82 -11.11 15.16
C ALA A 410 -24.09 -10.25 16.39
N GLN A 411 -25.05 -9.33 16.28
CA GLN A 411 -25.50 -8.49 17.40
C GLN A 411 -24.34 -7.72 18.09
N GLY A 412 -23.39 -7.21 17.30
CA GLY A 412 -22.24 -6.46 17.81
C GLY A 412 -21.15 -7.30 18.48
N VAL A 413 -21.22 -8.63 18.43
CA VAL A 413 -20.24 -9.55 19.02
C VAL A 413 -19.61 -10.42 17.95
N ARG A 414 -18.28 -10.60 18.01
CA ARG A 414 -17.55 -11.60 17.21
C ARG A 414 -17.57 -12.93 17.96
N TRP A 415 -18.37 -13.88 17.48
CA TRP A 415 -18.60 -15.19 18.10
C TRP A 415 -17.57 -16.23 17.69
N ALA A 416 -17.12 -16.20 16.43
CA ALA A 416 -15.98 -17.00 15.96
C ALA A 416 -14.87 -16.04 15.60
N GLN A 417 -13.69 -16.27 16.18
CA GLN A 417 -12.54 -15.38 16.10
C GLN A 417 -11.38 -16.08 15.42
N ASP A 418 -10.59 -15.30 14.67
CA ASP A 418 -9.24 -15.65 14.26
C ASP A 418 -8.24 -14.91 15.17
N LEU A 419 -7.16 -15.59 15.57
CA LEU A 419 -6.16 -15.02 16.45
C LEU A 419 -5.13 -14.13 15.71
N GLY A 420 -5.12 -14.21 14.37
CA GLY A 420 -4.22 -13.44 13.52
C GLY A 420 -2.74 -13.70 13.79
N MET A 421 -1.90 -12.71 13.50
CA MET A 421 -0.45 -12.83 13.61
C MET A 421 0.09 -12.84 15.05
N GLN A 422 1.27 -13.46 15.19
CA GLN A 422 2.19 -13.25 16.30
C GLN A 422 3.26 -12.26 15.89
N GLU A 423 3.65 -11.35 16.78
CA GLU A 423 4.71 -10.36 16.50
C GLU A 423 6.03 -11.05 16.11
N TYR A 424 6.57 -10.74 14.95
CA TYR A 424 7.72 -11.45 14.37
C TYR A 424 8.96 -11.36 15.23
N TYR A 425 9.28 -10.17 15.75
CA TYR A 425 10.46 -9.99 16.58
C TYR A 425 10.40 -10.84 17.85
N SER A 426 9.21 -11.05 18.42
CA SER A 426 9.02 -11.90 19.60
C SER A 426 9.39 -13.37 19.34
N LEU A 427 9.22 -13.83 18.10
CA LEU A 427 9.57 -15.19 17.67
C LEU A 427 11.03 -15.29 17.20
N GLU A 428 11.47 -14.33 16.39
CA GLU A 428 12.83 -14.30 15.85
C GLU A 428 13.91 -14.21 16.95
N LYS A 429 13.67 -13.42 18.01
CA LYS A 429 14.60 -13.30 19.14
C LYS A 429 14.76 -14.60 19.96
N GLU A 430 13.73 -15.45 19.94
CA GLU A 430 13.77 -16.79 20.55
C GLU A 430 14.34 -17.86 19.59
N GLY A 431 14.83 -17.46 18.42
CA GLY A 431 15.48 -18.34 17.45
C GLY A 431 14.51 -19.17 16.58
N VAL A 432 13.22 -18.84 16.55
CA VAL A 432 12.23 -19.51 15.69
C VAL A 432 12.53 -19.21 14.23
N ARG A 433 12.70 -20.26 13.42
CA ARG A 433 12.83 -20.15 11.97
C ARG A 433 11.49 -19.89 11.31
N LEU A 434 10.96 -18.68 11.54
CA LEU A 434 9.60 -18.27 11.18
C LEU A 434 9.28 -18.40 9.69
N TRP A 435 10.27 -18.25 8.83
CA TRP A 435 10.10 -18.21 7.36
C TRP A 435 10.33 -19.57 6.70
N ASN A 436 10.49 -20.64 7.48
CA ASN A 436 10.49 -22.01 6.96
C ASN A 436 9.04 -22.50 6.81
N GLY A 437 8.53 -22.48 5.56
CA GLY A 437 7.19 -22.94 5.19
C GLY A 437 7.10 -24.43 4.82
N ASP A 438 8.15 -25.25 5.04
CA ASP A 438 8.07 -26.69 4.86
C ASP A 438 7.06 -27.32 5.82
N GLN A 439 6.52 -28.53 5.50
CA GLN A 439 5.50 -29.20 6.32
C GLN A 439 5.92 -29.34 7.80
N ASP A 440 7.20 -29.61 8.03
CA ASP A 440 7.78 -29.76 9.37
C ASP A 440 8.48 -28.48 9.86
N GLY A 441 8.18 -27.33 9.25
CA GLY A 441 8.77 -26.06 9.61
C GLY A 441 8.31 -25.56 10.97
N GLN A 442 9.22 -24.90 11.71
CA GLN A 442 8.92 -24.33 13.03
C GLN A 442 7.81 -23.26 13.00
N ARG A 443 7.51 -22.66 11.83
CA ARG A 443 6.37 -21.76 11.66
C ARG A 443 5.08 -22.39 12.19
N TRP A 444 4.88 -23.66 11.92
CA TRP A 444 3.67 -24.40 12.27
C TRP A 444 3.61 -24.87 13.72
N ASP A 445 4.70 -24.71 14.48
CA ASP A 445 4.72 -24.91 15.94
C ASP A 445 4.26 -23.67 16.70
N VAL A 446 4.23 -22.52 16.03
CA VAL A 446 3.67 -21.28 16.59
C VAL A 446 2.16 -21.46 16.79
N PHE A 447 1.69 -21.22 18.01
CA PHE A 447 0.29 -21.48 18.41
C PHE A 447 -0.74 -20.86 17.45
N ARG A 448 -0.50 -19.63 16.97
CA ARG A 448 -1.42 -18.91 16.10
C ARG A 448 -1.41 -19.31 14.64
N TYR A 449 -0.46 -20.17 14.21
CA TYR A 449 -0.21 -20.43 12.79
C TYR A 449 -0.65 -21.82 12.34
N ASN A 450 -1.09 -22.67 13.26
CA ASN A 450 -1.57 -24.01 12.95
C ASN A 450 -3.10 -24.13 13.11
N ASN A 451 -3.67 -25.21 12.54
CA ASN A 451 -5.12 -25.41 12.47
C ASN A 451 -5.80 -25.71 13.81
N PHE A 452 -5.06 -25.98 14.88
CA PHE A 452 -5.66 -26.34 16.17
C PHE A 452 -6.38 -25.16 16.87
N VAL A 453 -6.10 -23.93 16.46
CA VAL A 453 -6.63 -22.71 17.09
C VAL A 453 -7.53 -21.90 16.16
N HIS A 454 -7.60 -22.25 14.90
CA HIS A 454 -8.48 -21.59 13.93
C HIS A 454 -9.88 -22.22 13.95
N SER A 455 -10.89 -21.46 13.55
CA SER A 455 -12.27 -21.96 13.36
C SER A 455 -12.36 -22.81 12.09
N THR A 456 -11.65 -23.94 12.06
CA THR A 456 -11.57 -24.86 10.93
C THR A 456 -11.62 -26.33 11.40
N LEU A 457 -11.72 -27.26 10.45
CA LEU A 457 -11.72 -28.69 10.76
C LEU A 457 -10.29 -29.18 11.00
N THR A 458 -10.10 -29.91 12.10
CA THR A 458 -8.90 -30.71 12.35
C THR A 458 -9.26 -32.19 12.23
N VAL A 459 -8.57 -32.91 11.34
CA VAL A 459 -8.81 -34.33 11.09
C VAL A 459 -7.73 -35.15 11.81
N ASN A 460 -8.13 -36.15 12.56
CA ASN A 460 -7.26 -37.07 13.33
C ASN A 460 -6.27 -36.38 14.31
N GLY A 461 -6.50 -35.13 14.67
CA GLY A 461 -5.57 -34.36 15.51
C GLY A 461 -4.27 -33.99 14.79
N GLU A 462 -4.26 -33.97 13.45
CA GLU A 462 -3.06 -33.66 12.64
C GLU A 462 -3.06 -32.22 12.13
N LYS A 463 -1.86 -31.70 11.84
CA LYS A 463 -1.67 -30.42 11.17
C LYS A 463 -2.14 -30.51 9.71
N HIS A 464 -2.69 -29.40 9.19
CA HIS A 464 -3.04 -29.31 7.77
C HIS A 464 -1.82 -29.50 6.86
N GLN A 465 -2.07 -30.04 5.66
CA GLN A 465 -1.04 -30.16 4.65
C GLN A 465 -0.70 -28.78 4.07
N VAL A 466 0.56 -28.36 4.15
CA VAL A 466 1.04 -27.06 3.64
C VAL A 466 0.69 -26.86 2.17
N LYS A 467 0.89 -27.91 1.35
CA LYS A 467 0.60 -27.88 -0.09
C LYS A 467 -0.85 -28.21 -0.45
N GLY A 468 -1.67 -28.54 0.55
CA GLY A 468 -3.10 -28.74 0.35
C GLY A 468 -3.76 -27.43 -0.07
N ALA A 469 -4.76 -27.48 -0.94
CA ALA A 469 -5.53 -26.33 -1.36
C ALA A 469 -7.03 -26.62 -1.27
N VAL A 470 -7.78 -25.68 -0.74
CA VAL A 470 -9.23 -25.76 -0.56
C VAL A 470 -9.89 -24.65 -1.37
N PRO A 471 -10.75 -24.98 -2.37
CA PRO A 471 -11.56 -23.97 -3.06
C PRO A 471 -12.70 -23.45 -2.15
N ILE A 472 -13.30 -22.36 -2.55
CA ILE A 472 -14.59 -21.85 -2.06
C ILE A 472 -15.56 -21.84 -3.20
#